data_6a3a342559aefe2ac9bd337878dabf26
#
_entry.id   6a3a342559aefe2ac9bd337878dabf26
#
_cell.length_a   1.000
_cell.length_b   1.000
_cell.length_c   1.000
_cell.angle_alpha   90.00
_cell.angle_beta   90.00
_cell.angle_gamma   90.00
#
_symmetry.space_group_name_H-M   'P 1'
#
loop_
_entity.id
_entity.type
_entity.pdbx_description
1 polymer ?
#
loop_
_entity_poly.entity_id
_entity_poly.type
_entity_poly.pdbx_seq_one_letter_code
_entity_poly.pdbx_strand_id
1 'polypeptide(L)'
;MGYRPRRSSCKNNTTQRLAAIIVTLVIAIATGGVESFGGCAQLTQLLPGALTQRLSNAASVSTLGDIPAYSGSATVYINADTAHPQGTPAFTSEEISRAQSGAFTEFSRLDYLGRCGAALACLGQETLPTKPRKSISHVYPSGWNQRSYDFIDEDTLYNRCHLIAFSLCGENDNERNLITGTRAMNVDGMKPLEEQTVRYIERTHNHVLYCVTPLFEEGELVARGVHMEAYSLEDDGAGLNFNVYCYNNQPGVVIDYVTGASHAS
;
A
#
# COMPACT_ATOMS: atom_id res chain seq x y z
N MET A 1 59.03 23.21 33.96
CA MET A 1 57.89 24.16 34.04
C MET A 1 56.88 23.70 32.99
N GLY A 2 55.87 22.95 33.39
CA GLY A 2 54.85 22.38 32.51
C GLY A 2 53.48 23.05 32.77
N TYR A 3 52.93 23.61 31.74
CA TYR A 3 51.60 24.26 31.78
C TYR A 3 50.53 23.22 31.39
N ARG A 4 49.56 22.96 32.28
CA ARG A 4 48.33 22.17 31.97
C ARG A 4 47.14 23.11 31.73
N PRO A 5 46.42 22.98 30.62
CA PRO A 5 45.16 23.68 30.45
C PRO A 5 44.01 22.95 31.15
N ARG A 6 43.15 23.73 31.83
CA ARG A 6 41.88 23.29 32.46
C ARG A 6 40.84 22.95 31.40
N ARG A 7 40.22 21.75 31.49
CA ARG A 7 39.00 21.39 30.77
C ARG A 7 37.79 22.05 31.46
N SER A 8 37.05 22.88 30.75
CA SER A 8 35.71 23.33 31.13
C SER A 8 34.68 22.27 30.70
N SER A 9 33.93 21.78 31.66
CA SER A 9 32.80 20.90 31.47
C SER A 9 31.58 21.71 31.02
N CYS A 10 31.17 21.58 29.75
CA CYS A 10 29.89 22.04 29.28
C CYS A 10 28.85 20.94 29.47
N LYS A 11 27.96 21.09 30.47
CA LYS A 11 26.87 20.14 30.73
C LYS A 11 25.74 20.39 29.74
N ASN A 12 25.38 19.35 28.99
CA ASN A 12 24.32 19.34 28.01
C ASN A 12 22.93 19.58 28.63
N ASN A 13 22.35 20.72 28.33
CA ASN A 13 20.97 21.09 28.71
C ASN A 13 19.89 20.47 27.82
N THR A 14 20.25 19.56 26.90
CA THR A 14 19.31 18.95 25.95
C THR A 14 18.49 17.84 26.55
N THR A 15 19.05 17.11 27.53
CA THR A 15 18.38 15.95 28.17
C THR A 15 17.28 16.35 29.15
N GLN A 16 17.37 17.56 29.73
CA GLN A 16 16.34 18.04 30.67
C GLN A 16 15.07 18.57 29.96
N ARG A 17 15.19 19.00 28.69
CA ARG A 17 14.01 19.48 27.93
C ARG A 17 13.16 18.34 27.36
N LEU A 18 13.75 17.20 27.04
CA LEU A 18 13.02 16.01 26.61
C LEU A 18 12.24 15.31 27.73
N ALA A 19 12.80 15.32 28.96
CA ALA A 19 12.12 14.76 30.12
C ALA A 19 10.86 15.55 30.53
N ALA A 20 10.85 16.87 30.34
CA ALA A 20 9.71 17.73 30.68
C ALA A 20 8.50 17.52 29.73
N ILE A 21 8.73 17.16 28.46
CA ILE A 21 7.65 16.93 27.48
C ILE A 21 6.94 15.57 27.75
N ILE A 22 7.69 14.55 28.17
CA ILE A 22 7.13 13.21 28.47
C ILE A 22 6.30 13.23 29.75
N VAL A 23 6.71 14.01 30.77
CA VAL A 23 5.98 14.10 32.06
C VAL A 23 4.64 14.86 31.88
N THR A 24 4.56 15.83 30.99
CA THR A 24 3.30 16.58 30.75
C THR A 24 2.26 15.72 30.01
N LEU A 25 2.67 14.75 29.22
CA LEU A 25 1.75 13.83 28.51
C LEU A 25 1.15 12.76 29.43
N VAL A 26 1.88 12.32 30.46
CA VAL A 26 1.44 11.27 31.40
C VAL A 26 0.48 11.81 32.47
N ILE A 27 0.56 13.09 32.85
CA ILE A 27 -0.32 13.70 33.85
C ILE A 27 -1.72 14.01 33.29
N ALA A 28 -1.88 14.17 31.96
CA ALA A 28 -3.19 14.42 31.34
C ALA A 28 -4.11 13.18 31.31
N ILE A 29 -3.58 11.96 31.57
CA ILE A 29 -4.35 10.70 31.57
C ILE A 29 -4.91 10.37 32.97
N ALA A 30 -4.44 11.01 34.05
CA ALA A 30 -4.78 10.67 35.44
C ALA A 30 -5.90 11.50 36.07
N THR A 31 -6.40 12.55 35.41
CA THR A 31 -7.53 13.36 35.89
C THR A 31 -8.71 13.24 34.96
N GLY A 32 -9.62 12.31 35.24
CA GLY A 32 -10.80 12.03 34.46
C GLY A 32 -11.67 13.24 34.16
N GLY A 33 -11.61 13.70 32.95
CA GLY A 33 -12.55 14.61 32.31
C GLY A 33 -12.70 14.19 30.88
N VAL A 34 -13.85 13.61 30.52
CA VAL A 34 -14.20 13.26 29.14
C VAL A 34 -14.53 14.57 28.41
N GLU A 35 -13.50 15.24 27.94
CA GLU A 35 -13.67 16.21 26.86
C GLU A 35 -13.04 15.61 25.59
N SER A 36 -13.86 15.48 24.57
CA SER A 36 -13.53 14.93 23.26
C SER A 36 -12.36 15.73 22.67
N PHE A 37 -11.15 15.17 22.77
CA PHE A 37 -9.98 15.73 22.11
C PHE A 37 -10.09 15.45 20.60
N GLY A 38 -10.39 16.49 19.84
CA GLY A 38 -10.31 16.55 18.39
C GLY A 38 -8.87 16.39 17.85
N GLY A 39 -8.11 15.42 18.37
CA GLY A 39 -6.73 15.14 17.98
C GLY A 39 -6.56 14.35 16.69
N CYS A 40 -7.61 13.70 16.19
CA CYS A 40 -7.57 13.02 14.89
C CYS A 40 -7.63 13.97 13.69
N ALA A 41 -8.18 15.17 13.83
CA ALA A 41 -8.35 16.11 12.71
C ALA A 41 -7.05 16.75 12.20
N GLN A 42 -5.98 16.76 12.98
CA GLN A 42 -4.71 17.40 12.56
C GLN A 42 -3.73 16.45 11.84
N LEU A 43 -3.87 15.14 11.99
CA LEU A 43 -3.04 14.17 11.25
C LEU A 43 -3.56 13.93 9.83
N THR A 44 -4.83 14.21 9.58
CA THR A 44 -5.48 14.02 8.26
C THR A 44 -5.10 15.08 7.22
N GLN A 45 -4.58 16.25 7.64
CA GLN A 45 -4.19 17.33 6.71
C GLN A 45 -2.91 17.06 5.90
N LEU A 46 -2.18 15.98 6.17
CA LEU A 46 -0.91 15.64 5.49
C LEU A 46 -1.07 14.66 4.33
N LEU A 47 -2.27 14.09 4.13
CA LEU A 47 -2.56 13.17 3.05
C LEU A 47 -3.34 13.86 1.93
N PRO A 48 -3.17 13.44 0.66
CA PRO A 48 -4.05 13.87 -0.42
C PRO A 48 -5.52 13.55 -0.07
N GLY A 49 -6.45 14.45 -0.40
CA GLY A 49 -7.83 14.43 0.10
C GLY A 49 -8.56 13.10 -0.07
N ALA A 50 -8.50 12.46 -1.26
CA ALA A 50 -9.15 11.19 -1.53
C ALA A 50 -8.54 10.01 -0.74
N LEU A 51 -7.22 9.97 -0.56
CA LEU A 51 -6.55 8.95 0.26
C LEU A 51 -6.85 9.12 1.75
N THR A 52 -6.99 10.36 2.23
CA THR A 52 -7.39 10.65 3.60
C THR A 52 -8.80 10.13 3.88
N GLN A 53 -9.71 10.31 2.92
CA GLN A 53 -11.11 9.88 3.05
C GLN A 53 -11.24 8.35 3.04
N ARG A 54 -10.43 7.62 2.26
CA ARG A 54 -10.39 6.15 2.30
C ARG A 54 -9.97 5.61 3.67
N LEU A 55 -9.03 6.26 4.34
CA LEU A 55 -8.61 5.86 5.68
C LEU A 55 -9.68 6.15 6.75
N SER A 56 -10.63 7.06 6.48
CA SER A 56 -11.69 7.45 7.41
C SER A 56 -13.05 6.79 7.13
N ASN A 57 -13.31 6.34 5.89
CA ASN A 57 -14.59 5.74 5.48
C ASN A 57 -14.47 4.20 5.42
N ALA A 58 -15.02 3.54 6.42
CA ALA A 58 -14.94 2.09 6.64
C ALA A 58 -15.82 1.23 5.70
N ALA A 59 -16.00 1.61 4.43
CA ALA A 59 -16.76 0.81 3.47
C ALA A 59 -15.87 -0.09 2.57
N SER A 60 -14.56 0.19 2.47
CA SER A 60 -13.58 -0.68 1.83
C SER A 60 -12.97 -1.64 2.85
N VAL A 61 -12.47 -2.80 2.43
CA VAL A 61 -11.69 -3.69 3.29
C VAL A 61 -10.57 -2.89 3.96
N SER A 62 -10.79 -2.51 5.20
CA SER A 62 -9.85 -1.67 5.95
C SER A 62 -8.92 -2.49 6.83
N THR A 63 -9.24 -3.76 7.09
CA THR A 63 -8.48 -4.64 7.97
C THR A 63 -8.36 -6.05 7.41
N LEU A 64 -7.31 -6.75 7.81
CA LEU A 64 -7.12 -8.18 7.50
C LEU A 64 -8.21 -9.07 8.11
N GLY A 65 -8.92 -8.61 9.15
CA GLY A 65 -10.04 -9.33 9.74
C GLY A 65 -11.23 -9.54 8.78
N ASP A 66 -11.33 -8.72 7.75
CA ASP A 66 -12.36 -8.81 6.73
C ASP A 66 -12.00 -9.78 5.59
N ILE A 67 -10.74 -10.26 5.54
CA ILE A 67 -10.22 -11.13 4.49
C ILE A 67 -10.35 -12.60 4.91
N PRO A 68 -10.97 -13.46 4.08
CA PRO A 68 -10.96 -14.90 4.31
C PRO A 68 -9.55 -15.46 4.43
N ALA A 69 -9.37 -16.51 5.22
CA ALA A 69 -8.09 -17.21 5.30
C ALA A 69 -7.68 -17.76 3.93
N TYR A 70 -6.38 -17.76 3.65
CA TYR A 70 -5.85 -18.35 2.43
C TYR A 70 -6.25 -19.81 2.29
N SER A 71 -6.85 -20.18 1.14
CA SER A 71 -7.37 -21.52 0.83
C SER A 71 -6.71 -22.19 -0.38
N GLY A 72 -5.57 -21.65 -0.84
CA GLY A 72 -4.85 -22.15 -2.02
C GLY A 72 -5.07 -21.34 -3.30
N SER A 73 -6.02 -20.39 -3.32
CA SER A 73 -6.19 -19.45 -4.43
C SER A 73 -5.35 -18.21 -4.23
N ALA A 74 -4.68 -17.71 -5.28
CA ALA A 74 -3.91 -16.46 -5.22
C ALA A 74 -4.77 -15.25 -4.89
N THR A 75 -6.08 -15.31 -5.16
CA THR A 75 -7.02 -14.20 -4.98
C THR A 75 -8.32 -14.64 -4.35
N VAL A 76 -9.02 -13.68 -3.73
CA VAL A 76 -10.42 -13.80 -3.31
C VAL A 76 -11.16 -12.52 -3.68
N TYR A 77 -12.37 -12.68 -4.24
CA TYR A 77 -13.24 -11.55 -4.57
C TYR A 77 -14.00 -11.08 -3.33
N ILE A 78 -14.02 -9.77 -3.13
CA ILE A 78 -14.63 -9.11 -1.97
C ILE A 78 -16.00 -8.56 -2.38
N ASN A 79 -17.01 -8.78 -1.53
CA ASN A 79 -18.40 -8.38 -1.83
C ASN A 79 -18.91 -8.93 -3.18
N ALA A 80 -18.49 -10.16 -3.52
CA ALA A 80 -18.96 -10.83 -4.72
C ALA A 80 -20.35 -11.41 -4.51
N ASP A 81 -21.21 -11.27 -5.54
CA ASP A 81 -22.52 -11.85 -5.61
C ASP A 81 -22.83 -12.37 -7.03
N THR A 82 -24.07 -12.82 -7.27
CA THR A 82 -24.45 -13.33 -8.59
C THR A 82 -24.44 -12.26 -9.68
N ALA A 83 -24.70 -11.00 -9.33
CA ALA A 83 -24.69 -9.88 -10.28
C ALA A 83 -23.28 -9.34 -10.49
N HIS A 84 -22.42 -9.42 -9.48
CA HIS A 84 -21.06 -8.89 -9.45
C HIS A 84 -20.07 -10.01 -9.04
N PRO A 85 -19.81 -11.01 -9.89
CA PRO A 85 -18.97 -12.15 -9.54
C PRO A 85 -17.50 -11.80 -9.29
N GLN A 86 -17.04 -10.64 -9.76
CA GLN A 86 -15.70 -10.11 -9.50
C GLN A 86 -15.65 -9.14 -8.30
N GLY A 87 -16.71 -9.10 -7.48
CA GLY A 87 -16.84 -8.19 -6.35
C GLY A 87 -17.31 -6.79 -6.73
N THR A 88 -17.74 -6.02 -5.73
CA THR A 88 -18.20 -4.65 -5.91
C THR A 88 -17.21 -3.70 -5.25
N PRO A 89 -16.53 -2.81 -6.01
CA PRO A 89 -15.62 -1.83 -5.43
C PRO A 89 -16.37 -0.80 -4.57
N ALA A 90 -15.67 -0.27 -3.56
CA ALA A 90 -16.24 0.64 -2.57
C ALA A 90 -15.74 2.08 -2.74
N PHE A 91 -15.73 2.59 -3.99
CA PHE A 91 -15.35 3.97 -4.26
C PHE A 91 -16.42 4.95 -3.76
N THR A 92 -15.97 6.03 -3.13
CA THR A 92 -16.85 7.11 -2.68
C THR A 92 -17.29 8.00 -3.85
N SER A 93 -18.40 8.73 -3.66
CA SER A 93 -18.88 9.71 -4.65
C SER A 93 -17.85 10.79 -4.95
N GLU A 94 -17.04 11.17 -3.95
CA GLU A 94 -15.97 12.16 -4.08
C GLU A 94 -14.82 11.63 -4.93
N GLU A 95 -14.43 10.36 -4.75
CA GLU A 95 -13.40 9.71 -5.56
C GLU A 95 -13.84 9.57 -7.01
N ILE A 96 -15.07 9.17 -7.25
CA ILE A 96 -15.67 9.08 -8.59
C ILE A 96 -15.74 10.48 -9.24
N SER A 97 -16.26 11.49 -8.53
CA SER A 97 -16.34 12.86 -9.06
C SER A 97 -14.97 13.45 -9.37
N ARG A 98 -13.98 13.16 -8.55
CA ARG A 98 -12.60 13.56 -8.80
C ARG A 98 -12.04 12.86 -10.05
N ALA A 99 -12.25 11.57 -10.20
CA ALA A 99 -11.79 10.80 -11.34
C ALA A 99 -12.44 11.29 -12.66
N GLN A 100 -13.71 11.71 -12.62
CA GLN A 100 -14.38 12.33 -13.76
C GLN A 100 -13.79 13.69 -14.18
N SER A 101 -12.96 14.30 -13.32
CA SER A 101 -12.27 15.57 -13.64
C SER A 101 -10.98 15.38 -14.44
N GLY A 102 -10.50 14.15 -14.63
CA GLY A 102 -9.32 13.81 -15.41
C GLY A 102 -8.38 12.81 -14.72
N ALA A 103 -7.40 12.34 -15.48
CA ALA A 103 -6.44 11.35 -15.03
C ALA A 103 -5.50 11.89 -13.93
N PHE A 104 -5.15 11.03 -12.98
CA PHE A 104 -4.17 11.29 -11.93
C PHE A 104 -3.58 9.99 -11.38
N THR A 105 -2.44 10.10 -10.72
CA THR A 105 -1.85 9.03 -9.89
C THR A 105 -1.42 9.61 -8.55
N GLU A 106 -1.77 8.95 -7.45
CA GLU A 106 -1.42 9.35 -6.10
C GLU A 106 -0.92 8.15 -5.30
N PHE A 107 0.15 8.38 -4.55
CA PHE A 107 0.77 7.39 -3.69
C PHE A 107 0.87 7.93 -2.28
N SER A 108 0.36 7.20 -1.30
CA SER A 108 0.51 7.54 0.10
C SER A 108 2.00 7.70 0.47
N ARG A 109 2.28 8.54 1.46
CA ARG A 109 3.63 8.58 2.04
C ARG A 109 3.94 7.25 2.70
N LEU A 110 5.20 6.87 2.68
CA LEU A 110 5.67 5.76 3.51
C LEU A 110 5.38 6.06 4.98
N ASP A 111 4.97 5.04 5.71
CA ASP A 111 4.79 5.14 7.15
C ASP A 111 6.13 5.13 7.91
N TYR A 112 6.07 5.16 9.24
CA TYR A 112 7.27 5.18 10.09
C TYR A 112 8.13 3.90 10.01
N LEU A 113 7.59 2.80 9.47
CA LEU A 113 8.30 1.54 9.18
C LEU A 113 8.82 1.50 7.73
N GLY A 114 8.59 2.55 6.93
CA GLY A 114 8.95 2.59 5.52
C GLY A 114 8.02 1.78 4.61
N ARG A 115 6.79 1.45 5.07
CA ARG A 115 5.82 0.68 4.31
C ARG A 115 4.97 1.59 3.43
N CYS A 116 4.60 1.09 2.25
CA CYS A 116 3.62 1.76 1.39
C CYS A 116 2.23 1.77 2.01
N GLY A 117 1.49 2.85 1.82
CA GLY A 117 0.05 2.89 2.00
C GLY A 117 -0.69 2.74 0.66
N ALA A 118 -1.97 3.13 0.62
CA ALA A 118 -2.79 3.04 -0.58
C ALA A 118 -2.22 3.86 -1.75
N ALA A 119 -2.39 3.32 -2.96
CA ALA A 119 -2.17 3.99 -4.23
C ALA A 119 -3.52 4.15 -4.94
N LEU A 120 -3.88 5.36 -5.36
CA LEU A 120 -5.14 5.70 -6.01
C LEU A 120 -4.86 6.39 -7.35
N ALA A 121 -5.56 5.98 -8.41
CA ALA A 121 -5.39 6.58 -9.73
C ALA A 121 -6.70 6.64 -10.51
N CYS A 122 -6.83 7.63 -11.36
CA CYS A 122 -7.69 7.62 -12.52
C CYS A 122 -6.82 7.32 -13.74
N LEU A 123 -6.93 6.13 -14.26
CA LEU A 123 -6.10 5.59 -15.35
C LEU A 123 -6.81 5.77 -16.70
N GLY A 124 -6.07 6.21 -17.70
CA GLY A 124 -6.55 6.40 -19.07
C GLY A 124 -5.42 6.19 -20.08
N GLN A 125 -5.66 6.44 -21.36
CA GLN A 125 -4.64 6.36 -22.41
C GLN A 125 -3.40 7.23 -22.09
N GLU A 126 -3.61 8.39 -21.49
CA GLU A 126 -2.58 9.37 -21.13
C GLU A 126 -1.68 8.90 -19.97
N THR A 127 -2.12 7.94 -19.17
CA THR A 127 -1.31 7.38 -18.08
C THR A 127 -0.44 6.22 -18.52
N LEU A 128 -0.75 5.58 -19.65
CA LEU A 128 0.02 4.44 -20.15
C LEU A 128 1.47 4.84 -20.46
N PRO A 129 2.44 3.94 -20.25
CA PRO A 129 3.85 4.27 -20.41
C PRO A 129 4.20 4.62 -21.85
N THR A 130 4.85 5.77 -22.05
CA THR A 130 5.42 6.20 -23.34
C THR A 130 6.92 5.90 -23.46
N LYS A 131 7.53 5.39 -22.39
CA LYS A 131 8.96 5.05 -22.31
C LYS A 131 9.14 3.60 -21.85
N PRO A 132 10.23 2.94 -22.27
CA PRO A 132 10.50 1.57 -21.82
C PRO A 132 10.78 1.52 -20.33
N ARG A 133 10.39 0.41 -19.70
CA ARG A 133 10.69 0.11 -18.29
C ARG A 133 12.20 0.05 -18.08
N LYS A 134 12.67 0.63 -16.97
CA LYS A 134 14.07 0.59 -16.54
C LYS A 134 14.25 -0.39 -15.38
N SER A 135 15.49 -0.73 -15.08
CA SER A 135 15.81 -1.52 -13.88
C SER A 135 15.42 -0.77 -12.61
N ILE A 136 14.80 -1.50 -11.69
CA ILE A 136 14.40 -1.04 -10.35
C ILE A 136 15.15 -1.79 -9.24
N SER A 137 16.28 -2.42 -9.58
CA SER A 137 17.07 -3.25 -8.65
C SER A 137 17.65 -2.47 -7.47
N HIS A 138 17.75 -1.15 -7.58
CA HIS A 138 18.22 -0.23 -6.53
C HIS A 138 17.16 0.11 -5.49
N VAL A 139 15.88 -0.20 -5.72
CA VAL A 139 14.81 0.03 -4.73
C VAL A 139 14.71 -1.17 -3.81
N TYR A 140 14.65 -0.92 -2.51
CA TYR A 140 14.50 -1.94 -1.47
C TYR A 140 13.24 -1.64 -0.64
N PRO A 141 12.08 -2.21 -1.01
CA PRO A 141 10.86 -2.03 -0.23
C PRO A 141 11.00 -2.58 1.19
N SER A 142 10.11 -2.18 2.11
CA SER A 142 10.08 -2.70 3.47
C SER A 142 10.07 -4.23 3.49
N GLY A 143 10.82 -4.85 4.38
CA GLY A 143 10.94 -6.31 4.52
C GLY A 143 11.63 -7.02 3.34
N TRP A 144 12.38 -6.30 2.48
CA TRP A 144 13.09 -6.91 1.35
C TRP A 144 14.19 -7.85 1.83
N ASN A 145 13.93 -9.16 1.76
CA ASN A 145 14.84 -10.22 2.17
C ASN A 145 14.80 -11.36 1.13
N GLN A 146 15.37 -11.11 -0.05
CA GLN A 146 15.31 -12.01 -1.19
C GLN A 146 15.98 -13.35 -0.92
N ARG A 147 15.29 -14.42 -1.29
CA ARG A 147 15.78 -15.79 -1.25
C ARG A 147 15.40 -16.54 -2.52
N SER A 148 16.25 -17.48 -2.93
CA SER A 148 16.01 -18.33 -4.09
C SER A 148 15.50 -19.71 -3.66
N TYR A 149 14.55 -20.24 -4.45
CA TYR A 149 14.00 -21.59 -4.33
C TYR A 149 13.86 -22.18 -5.73
N ASP A 150 14.43 -23.33 -5.98
CA ASP A 150 14.45 -24.03 -7.28
C ASP A 150 13.09 -24.50 -7.79
N PHE A 151 12.09 -24.54 -6.91
CA PHE A 151 10.71 -24.86 -7.23
C PHE A 151 9.84 -23.63 -7.53
N ILE A 152 10.36 -22.41 -7.44
CA ILE A 152 9.69 -21.18 -7.83
C ILE A 152 10.14 -20.78 -9.23
N ASP A 153 9.20 -20.38 -10.07
CA ASP A 153 9.51 -19.83 -11.38
C ASP A 153 10.48 -18.63 -11.30
N GLU A 154 11.55 -18.62 -12.13
CA GLU A 154 12.68 -17.70 -12.07
C GLU A 154 13.50 -17.79 -10.77
N ASP A 155 13.37 -18.85 -9.97
CA ASP A 155 14.12 -19.13 -8.74
C ASP A 155 14.08 -18.02 -7.68
N THR A 156 13.20 -17.03 -7.80
CA THR A 156 13.15 -15.87 -6.89
C THR A 156 11.83 -15.76 -6.15
N LEU A 157 11.89 -15.68 -4.79
CA LEU A 157 10.71 -15.54 -3.96
C LEU A 157 10.02 -14.19 -4.16
N TYR A 158 10.79 -13.09 -4.03
CA TYR A 158 10.23 -11.76 -4.01
C TYR A 158 10.46 -10.99 -5.31
N ASN A 159 9.43 -10.27 -5.71
CA ASN A 159 9.47 -9.22 -6.72
C ASN A 159 9.37 -7.85 -6.04
N ARG A 160 9.99 -6.83 -6.63
CA ARG A 160 9.65 -5.43 -6.36
C ARG A 160 8.31 -5.17 -7.04
N CYS A 161 7.25 -5.44 -6.29
CA CYS A 161 5.90 -5.46 -6.82
C CYS A 161 5.33 -4.05 -6.84
N HIS A 162 4.91 -3.57 -8.01
CA HIS A 162 4.22 -2.29 -8.11
C HIS A 162 2.81 -2.44 -7.54
N LEU A 163 2.32 -1.44 -6.78
CA LEU A 163 0.92 -1.33 -6.41
C LEU A 163 0.07 -0.99 -7.65
N ILE A 164 0.43 0.06 -8.36
CA ILE A 164 -0.11 0.34 -9.69
C ILE A 164 0.95 -0.02 -10.71
N ALA A 165 0.66 -1.00 -11.57
CA ALA A 165 1.61 -1.54 -12.53
C ALA A 165 2.26 -0.46 -13.42
N PHE A 166 3.53 -0.66 -13.78
CA PHE A 166 4.22 0.19 -14.75
C PHE A 166 3.43 0.32 -16.05
N SER A 167 2.80 -0.76 -16.51
CA SER A 167 1.98 -0.78 -17.73
C SER A 167 0.72 0.10 -17.67
N LEU A 168 0.30 0.55 -16.47
CA LEU A 168 -0.89 1.36 -16.24
C LEU A 168 -0.57 2.85 -16.02
N CYS A 169 0.57 3.16 -15.38
CA CYS A 169 0.87 4.53 -15.00
C CYS A 169 2.28 5.02 -15.36
N GLY A 170 3.14 4.18 -15.93
CA GLY A 170 4.51 4.55 -16.30
C GLY A 170 5.46 4.86 -15.14
N GLU A 171 5.01 4.75 -13.87
CA GLU A 171 5.84 4.94 -12.68
C GLU A 171 6.82 3.79 -12.53
N ASN A 172 8.14 4.08 -12.64
CA ASN A 172 9.15 3.03 -12.71
C ASN A 172 9.71 2.65 -11.34
N ASP A 173 10.31 3.59 -10.62
CA ASP A 173 11.12 3.37 -9.42
C ASP A 173 10.66 4.20 -8.21
N ASN A 174 9.40 4.57 -8.18
CA ASN A 174 8.76 5.26 -7.08
C ASN A 174 8.65 4.32 -5.87
N GLU A 175 9.41 4.60 -4.81
CA GLU A 175 9.43 3.80 -3.57
C GLU A 175 8.04 3.68 -2.91
N ARG A 176 7.16 4.66 -3.11
CA ARG A 176 5.78 4.65 -2.59
C ARG A 176 4.82 3.77 -3.39
N ASN A 177 5.29 3.25 -4.52
CA ASN A 177 4.55 2.34 -5.40
C ASN A 177 5.13 0.92 -5.41
N LEU A 178 6.13 0.62 -4.59
CA LEU A 178 6.85 -0.65 -4.61
C LEU A 178 6.80 -1.35 -3.26
N ILE A 179 6.33 -2.59 -3.23
CA ILE A 179 6.29 -3.44 -2.04
C ILE A 179 7.08 -4.74 -2.27
N THR A 180 7.45 -5.40 -1.17
CA THR A 180 7.97 -6.76 -1.20
C THR A 180 6.81 -7.72 -1.44
N GLY A 181 6.66 -8.18 -2.69
CA GLY A 181 5.61 -9.11 -3.11
C GLY A 181 6.18 -10.44 -3.54
N THR A 182 5.52 -11.55 -3.20
CA THR A 182 5.90 -12.88 -3.68
C THR A 182 5.71 -13.01 -5.19
N ARG A 183 6.42 -13.97 -5.79
CA ARG A 183 6.21 -14.32 -7.20
C ARG A 183 4.77 -14.70 -7.48
N ALA A 184 4.16 -15.53 -6.63
CA ALA A 184 2.77 -15.95 -6.77
C ALA A 184 1.80 -14.77 -6.71
N MET A 185 1.91 -13.88 -5.70
CA MET A 185 1.04 -12.70 -5.64
C MET A 185 1.18 -11.84 -6.89
N ASN A 186 2.41 -11.56 -7.31
CA ASN A 186 2.68 -10.66 -8.43
C ASN A 186 2.18 -11.22 -9.77
N VAL A 187 2.41 -12.51 -10.04
CA VAL A 187 2.14 -13.13 -11.35
C VAL A 187 0.77 -13.78 -11.43
N ASP A 188 0.37 -14.50 -10.38
CA ASP A 188 -0.89 -15.26 -10.40
C ASP A 188 -2.05 -14.44 -9.79
N GLY A 189 -1.75 -13.50 -8.88
CA GLY A 189 -2.72 -12.63 -8.25
C GLY A 189 -2.96 -11.32 -9.01
N MET A 190 -1.98 -10.41 -9.01
CA MET A 190 -2.16 -9.04 -9.49
C MET A 190 -2.15 -8.92 -11.02
N LYS A 191 -1.17 -9.54 -11.69
CA LYS A 191 -0.93 -9.36 -13.13
C LYS A 191 -2.17 -9.62 -14.02
N PRO A 192 -3.01 -10.66 -13.80
CA PRO A 192 -4.21 -10.86 -14.62
C PRO A 192 -5.19 -9.68 -14.56
N LEU A 193 -5.34 -9.04 -13.39
CA LEU A 193 -6.21 -7.88 -13.18
C LEU A 193 -5.62 -6.61 -13.81
N GLU A 194 -4.32 -6.42 -13.70
CA GLU A 194 -3.58 -5.35 -14.34
C GLU A 194 -3.70 -5.43 -15.87
N GLU A 195 -3.48 -6.60 -16.45
CA GLU A 195 -3.64 -6.83 -17.89
C GLU A 195 -5.08 -6.68 -18.37
N GLN A 196 -6.07 -7.07 -17.54
CA GLN A 196 -7.48 -6.82 -17.83
C GLN A 196 -7.76 -5.32 -17.91
N THR A 197 -7.19 -4.54 -16.98
CA THR A 197 -7.33 -3.08 -16.94
C THR A 197 -6.65 -2.41 -18.14
N VAL A 198 -5.41 -2.80 -18.49
CA VAL A 198 -4.72 -2.30 -19.71
C VAL A 198 -5.55 -2.56 -20.95
N ARG A 199 -5.98 -3.82 -21.17
CA ARG A 199 -6.80 -4.19 -22.34
C ARG A 199 -8.11 -3.41 -22.41
N TYR A 200 -8.74 -3.12 -21.26
CA TYR A 200 -9.96 -2.31 -21.24
C TYR A 200 -9.67 -0.89 -21.72
N ILE A 201 -8.65 -0.21 -21.15
CA ILE A 201 -8.27 1.15 -21.53
C ILE A 201 -7.88 1.24 -23.01
N GLU A 202 -7.04 0.32 -23.49
CA GLU A 202 -6.60 0.31 -24.90
C GLU A 202 -7.75 0.10 -25.88
N ARG A 203 -8.75 -0.72 -25.54
CA ARG A 203 -9.89 -1.04 -26.41
C ARG A 203 -10.94 0.07 -26.43
N THR A 204 -11.22 0.68 -25.29
CA THR A 204 -12.37 1.60 -25.12
C THR A 204 -11.96 3.05 -25.12
N HIS A 205 -10.71 3.35 -24.77
CA HIS A 205 -10.21 4.70 -24.47
C HIS A 205 -10.91 5.35 -23.26
N ASN A 206 -11.63 4.57 -22.46
CA ASN A 206 -12.30 4.99 -21.24
C ASN A 206 -11.32 5.01 -20.06
N HIS A 207 -11.73 5.73 -19.02
CA HIS A 207 -10.96 5.84 -17.79
C HIS A 207 -11.38 4.78 -16.75
N VAL A 208 -10.44 4.42 -15.90
CA VAL A 208 -10.64 3.48 -14.79
C VAL A 208 -10.18 4.14 -13.49
N LEU A 209 -11.09 4.28 -12.54
CA LEU A 209 -10.73 4.57 -11.16
C LEU A 209 -10.17 3.28 -10.54
N TYR A 210 -8.94 3.35 -10.05
CA TYR A 210 -8.14 2.21 -9.63
C TYR A 210 -7.48 2.46 -8.29
N CYS A 211 -7.60 1.53 -7.36
CA CYS A 211 -6.97 1.63 -6.05
C CYS A 211 -6.33 0.32 -5.65
N VAL A 212 -5.13 0.41 -5.06
CA VAL A 212 -4.43 -0.72 -4.46
C VAL A 212 -3.95 -0.37 -3.07
N THR A 213 -4.39 -1.15 -2.09
CA THR A 213 -4.07 -0.95 -0.67
C THR A 213 -3.34 -2.18 -0.12
N PRO A 214 -2.06 -2.06 0.23
CA PRO A 214 -1.35 -3.15 0.91
C PRO A 214 -1.81 -3.24 2.36
N LEU A 215 -2.09 -4.47 2.83
CA LEU A 215 -2.56 -4.74 4.19
C LEU A 215 -1.46 -5.44 5.00
N PHE A 216 -1.15 -4.86 6.18
CA PHE A 216 -0.14 -5.35 7.11
C PHE A 216 -0.78 -5.63 8.46
N GLU A 217 -0.27 -6.60 9.21
CA GLU A 217 -0.46 -6.65 10.65
C GLU A 217 0.50 -5.68 11.35
N GLU A 218 0.23 -5.42 12.63
CA GLU A 218 1.07 -4.51 13.41
C GLU A 218 2.52 -5.01 13.49
N GLY A 219 3.47 -4.12 13.20
CA GLY A 219 4.92 -4.41 13.24
C GLY A 219 5.47 -5.18 12.05
N GLU A 220 4.65 -5.63 11.11
CA GLU A 220 5.11 -6.34 9.91
C GLU A 220 5.72 -5.39 8.88
N LEU A 221 6.81 -5.84 8.23
CA LEU A 221 7.46 -5.12 7.15
C LEU A 221 7.02 -5.60 5.76
N VAL A 222 6.44 -6.80 5.67
CA VAL A 222 5.89 -7.38 4.43
C VAL A 222 4.38 -7.40 4.53
N ALA A 223 3.68 -6.91 3.51
CA ALA A 223 2.22 -6.95 3.47
C ALA A 223 1.71 -8.39 3.42
N ARG A 224 0.61 -8.69 4.10
CA ARG A 224 -0.10 -9.97 4.00
C ARG A 224 -0.75 -10.17 2.63
N GLY A 225 -0.98 -9.09 1.92
CA GLY A 225 -1.51 -9.03 0.58
C GLY A 225 -1.88 -7.64 0.18
N VAL A 226 -2.50 -7.51 -0.99
CA VAL A 226 -3.01 -6.22 -1.49
C VAL A 226 -4.49 -6.33 -1.82
N HIS A 227 -5.25 -5.32 -1.43
CA HIS A 227 -6.63 -5.12 -1.83
C HIS A 227 -6.64 -4.24 -3.10
N MET A 228 -7.19 -4.76 -4.18
CA MET A 228 -7.25 -4.11 -5.49
C MET A 228 -8.70 -3.84 -5.87
N GLU A 229 -8.99 -2.62 -6.28
CA GLU A 229 -10.31 -2.18 -6.74
C GLU A 229 -10.19 -1.46 -8.07
N ALA A 230 -11.13 -1.70 -8.98
CA ALA A 230 -11.24 -1.01 -10.25
C ALA A 230 -12.69 -0.73 -10.60
N TYR A 231 -12.93 0.41 -11.28
CA TYR A 231 -14.25 0.83 -11.73
C TYR A 231 -14.11 1.69 -12.99
N SER A 232 -14.67 1.23 -14.10
CA SER A 232 -14.68 2.02 -15.34
C SER A 232 -15.70 3.15 -15.25
N LEU A 233 -15.28 4.38 -15.60
CA LEU A 233 -16.03 5.60 -15.31
C LEU A 233 -17.16 5.88 -16.33
N GLU A 234 -16.88 5.76 -17.62
CA GLU A 234 -17.78 6.21 -18.69
C GLU A 234 -18.94 5.24 -18.93
N ASP A 235 -18.85 4.03 -18.42
CA ASP A 235 -19.89 3.00 -18.54
C ASP A 235 -20.38 2.49 -17.17
N ASP A 236 -20.14 3.29 -16.12
CA ASP A 236 -20.61 3.02 -14.75
C ASP A 236 -20.23 1.61 -14.23
N GLY A 237 -18.98 1.17 -14.53
CA GLY A 237 -18.45 -0.12 -14.12
C GLY A 237 -18.91 -1.30 -14.96
N ALA A 238 -19.67 -1.10 -16.05
CA ALA A 238 -20.20 -2.18 -16.86
C ALA A 238 -19.11 -2.92 -17.65
N GLY A 239 -18.05 -2.23 -18.08
CA GLY A 239 -16.97 -2.81 -18.88
C GLY A 239 -15.80 -3.33 -18.08
N LEU A 240 -15.54 -2.73 -16.91
CA LEU A 240 -14.52 -3.17 -15.95
C LEU A 240 -14.91 -2.79 -14.53
N ASN A 241 -15.03 -3.80 -13.68
CA ASN A 241 -15.31 -3.62 -12.28
C ASN A 241 -14.77 -4.83 -11.53
N PHE A 242 -13.97 -4.63 -10.50
CA PHE A 242 -13.56 -5.68 -9.59
C PHE A 242 -13.21 -5.15 -8.20
N ASN A 243 -13.34 -6.03 -7.22
CA ASN A 243 -12.93 -5.84 -5.84
C ASN A 243 -12.29 -7.14 -5.36
N VAL A 244 -10.96 -7.16 -5.24
CA VAL A 244 -10.16 -8.39 -5.10
C VAL A 244 -9.09 -8.21 -4.05
N TYR A 245 -8.90 -9.21 -3.20
CA TYR A 245 -7.70 -9.32 -2.39
C TYR A 245 -6.74 -10.36 -2.97
N CYS A 246 -5.49 -9.98 -3.19
CA CYS A 246 -4.40 -10.84 -3.63
C CYS A 246 -3.51 -11.19 -2.44
N TYR A 247 -3.39 -12.49 -2.13
CA TYR A 247 -2.59 -12.98 -0.99
C TYR A 247 -1.10 -12.91 -1.29
N ASN A 248 -0.33 -12.33 -0.38
CA ASN A 248 1.13 -12.28 -0.48
C ASN A 248 1.78 -13.50 0.16
N ASN A 249 1.50 -14.65 -0.39
CA ASN A 249 2.08 -15.92 0.00
C ASN A 249 2.75 -16.59 -1.20
N GLN A 250 3.53 -17.64 -0.96
CA GLN A 250 4.15 -18.46 -1.99
C GLN A 250 3.96 -19.93 -1.64
N PRO A 251 3.31 -20.74 -2.48
CA PRO A 251 3.20 -22.18 -2.25
C PRO A 251 4.57 -22.83 -1.99
N GLY A 252 4.68 -23.66 -0.96
CA GLY A 252 5.92 -24.31 -0.56
C GLY A 252 6.88 -23.46 0.25
N VAL A 253 6.50 -22.22 0.63
CA VAL A 253 7.34 -21.32 1.42
C VAL A 253 6.59 -20.78 2.62
N VAL A 254 7.24 -20.77 3.77
CA VAL A 254 6.81 -20.06 4.98
C VAL A 254 7.51 -18.72 5.02
N ILE A 255 6.76 -17.64 5.19
CA ILE A 255 7.23 -16.26 5.23
C ILE A 255 7.08 -15.70 6.66
N ASP A 256 8.14 -15.13 7.19
CA ASP A 256 8.09 -14.25 8.35
C ASP A 256 7.79 -12.82 7.88
N TYR A 257 6.55 -12.39 7.99
CA TYR A 257 6.10 -11.07 7.54
C TYR A 257 6.69 -9.91 8.35
N VAL A 258 7.18 -10.17 9.58
CA VAL A 258 7.85 -9.15 10.39
C VAL A 258 9.18 -8.74 9.77
N THR A 259 9.94 -9.69 9.21
CA THR A 259 11.29 -9.46 8.72
C THR A 259 11.48 -9.69 7.22
N GLY A 260 10.54 -10.36 6.56
CA GLY A 260 10.67 -10.82 5.18
C GLY A 260 11.54 -12.08 5.04
N ALA A 261 12.04 -12.65 6.13
CA ALA A 261 12.77 -13.91 6.09
C ALA A 261 11.85 -15.06 5.68
N SER A 262 12.41 -16.13 5.09
CA SER A 262 11.64 -17.25 4.59
C SER A 262 12.40 -18.57 4.65
N HIS A 263 11.65 -19.68 4.65
CA HIS A 263 12.19 -21.03 4.50
C HIS A 263 11.18 -21.91 3.74
N ALA A 264 11.64 -23.01 3.16
CA ALA A 264 10.77 -24.01 2.55
C ALA A 264 9.86 -24.64 3.63
N SER A 265 8.59 -24.91 3.28
CA SER A 265 7.58 -25.50 4.17
C SER A 265 7.77 -26.98 4.34
#